data_e73b231ffb32f190881bcb65e9a9091f
#
_entry.id   e73b231ffb32f190881bcb65e9a9091f
#
_cell.length_a   1.000
_cell.length_b   1.000
_cell.length_c   1.000
_cell.angle_alpha   90.00
_cell.angle_beta   90.00
_cell.angle_gamma   90.00
#
_symmetry.space_group_name_H-M   'P 1'
#
loop_
_entity.id
_entity.type
_entity.pdbx_description
1 polymer ?
#
loop_
_entity_poly.entity_id
_entity_poly.type
_entity_poly.pdbx_seq_one_letter_code
_entity_poly.pdbx_strand_id
1 'polypeptide(L)'
;MKSGTQKACSNCNGPHSFRQCLAPITSHGVIAFRVKNGWNPSRTLAENESAITGLEQSGSIEFLLIQRRDSLGFVEMMRGKYSVTDYNYIITQLKGMTLVERERVLTLPFTQLWNELWGVDHSHSQYRQEKETSRLKLEQLREQGLVNGEGVKQSLREVFATLGPGWDTPEWGFPKGRRDPYESERACALREMWEETGLEEKNVKVVENLEPIQESFFGSNHIHYCHKYRIVYVQESIVVSFENANEHMRREIGNLGW
;
A
#
# COMPACT_ATOMS: atom_id res chain seq x y z
N MET A 1 33.82 -26.22 -9.24
CA MET A 1 32.57 -25.60 -9.72
C MET A 1 31.82 -25.08 -8.50
N LYS A 2 31.72 -23.76 -8.31
CA LYS A 2 30.91 -23.19 -7.21
C LYS A 2 29.44 -23.32 -7.64
N SER A 3 28.69 -24.19 -7.01
CA SER A 3 27.24 -24.24 -7.13
C SER A 3 26.68 -22.93 -6.56
N GLY A 4 26.44 -21.96 -7.40
CA GLY A 4 25.73 -20.77 -7.00
C GLY A 4 24.31 -21.19 -6.61
N THR A 5 23.99 -21.12 -5.33
CA THR A 5 22.63 -21.26 -4.85
C THR A 5 21.77 -20.19 -5.52
N GLN A 6 20.98 -20.58 -6.49
CA GLN A 6 20.05 -19.70 -7.18
C GLN A 6 19.08 -19.16 -6.11
N LYS A 7 19.08 -17.83 -5.92
CA LYS A 7 18.20 -17.20 -4.93
C LYS A 7 16.74 -17.45 -5.33
N ALA A 8 15.94 -17.90 -4.38
CA ALA A 8 14.51 -18.05 -4.59
C ALA A 8 13.86 -16.70 -4.92
N CYS A 9 12.88 -16.73 -5.81
CA CYS A 9 12.09 -15.56 -6.17
C CYS A 9 11.28 -15.07 -4.95
N SER A 10 11.45 -13.82 -4.55
CA SER A 10 10.71 -13.24 -3.43
C SER A 10 9.19 -13.21 -3.68
N ASN A 11 8.75 -13.25 -4.94
CA ASN A 11 7.32 -13.25 -5.27
C ASN A 11 6.67 -14.64 -5.11
N CYS A 12 7.27 -15.70 -5.67
CA CYS A 12 6.64 -17.03 -5.74
C CYS A 12 7.47 -18.18 -5.14
N ASN A 13 8.67 -17.89 -4.59
CA ASN A 13 9.67 -18.87 -4.11
C ASN A 13 10.22 -19.82 -5.18
N GLY A 14 9.89 -19.62 -6.47
CA GLY A 14 10.45 -20.42 -7.56
C GLY A 14 11.95 -20.20 -7.76
N PRO A 15 12.65 -21.12 -8.44
CA PRO A 15 14.09 -21.05 -8.68
C PRO A 15 14.45 -20.11 -9.84
N HIS A 16 14.04 -18.85 -9.74
CA HIS A 16 14.29 -17.77 -10.71
C HIS A 16 14.38 -16.42 -10.02
N SER A 17 14.89 -15.40 -10.72
CA SER A 17 14.90 -14.02 -10.18
C SER A 17 13.49 -13.41 -10.21
N PHE A 18 13.22 -12.43 -9.35
CA PHE A 18 11.96 -11.68 -9.35
C PHE A 18 11.60 -11.12 -10.75
N ARG A 19 12.58 -10.64 -11.50
CA ARG A 19 12.37 -10.09 -12.87
C ARG A 19 11.89 -11.11 -13.89
N GLN A 20 12.10 -12.39 -13.63
CA GLN A 20 11.67 -13.50 -14.49
C GLN A 20 10.38 -14.16 -14.00
N CYS A 21 9.80 -13.64 -12.93
CA CYS A 21 8.58 -14.20 -12.36
C CYS A 21 7.39 -13.90 -13.28
N LEU A 22 6.67 -14.97 -13.66
CA LEU A 22 5.45 -14.87 -14.47
C LEU A 22 4.17 -14.81 -13.61
N ALA A 23 4.29 -15.09 -12.31
CA ALA A 23 3.16 -14.97 -11.41
C ALA A 23 2.80 -13.49 -11.19
N PRO A 24 1.52 -13.17 -10.87
CA PRO A 24 1.13 -11.84 -10.45
C PRO A 24 2.02 -11.34 -9.30
N ILE A 25 2.30 -10.04 -9.26
CA ILE A 25 3.02 -9.46 -8.11
C ILE A 25 2.11 -9.60 -6.89
N THR A 26 2.52 -10.48 -5.96
CA THR A 26 1.67 -10.87 -4.85
C THR A 26 2.07 -10.14 -3.56
N SER A 27 1.08 -9.56 -2.89
CA SER A 27 1.16 -9.06 -1.52
C SER A 27 0.36 -9.97 -0.59
N HIS A 28 0.84 -10.11 0.63
CA HIS A 28 0.18 -10.90 1.68
C HIS A 28 -0.16 -9.99 2.84
N GLY A 29 -1.37 -10.11 3.35
CA GLY A 29 -1.85 -9.26 4.43
C GLY A 29 -2.91 -9.95 5.27
N VAL A 30 -3.58 -9.16 6.09
CA VAL A 30 -4.66 -9.62 6.94
C VAL A 30 -5.91 -8.77 6.79
N ILE A 31 -7.06 -9.40 6.90
CA ILE A 31 -8.33 -8.76 7.22
C ILE A 31 -8.52 -8.95 8.72
N ALA A 32 -8.16 -7.93 9.50
CA ALA A 32 -8.32 -7.94 10.93
C ALA A 32 -9.73 -7.44 11.27
N PHE A 33 -10.45 -8.22 12.07
CA PHE A 33 -11.79 -7.86 12.51
C PHE A 33 -11.94 -8.02 14.03
N ARG A 34 -12.86 -7.25 14.58
CA ARG A 34 -13.33 -7.42 15.95
C ARG A 34 -14.85 -7.41 16.00
N VAL A 35 -15.40 -7.98 17.04
CA VAL A 35 -16.83 -8.01 17.26
C VAL A 35 -17.12 -7.30 18.57
N LYS A 36 -18.01 -6.31 18.52
CA LYS A 36 -18.53 -5.65 19.70
C LYS A 36 -19.45 -6.59 20.49
N ASN A 37 -19.72 -6.23 21.72
CA ASN A 37 -20.63 -6.98 22.61
C ASN A 37 -20.10 -8.30 23.15
N GLY A 38 -18.77 -8.42 23.31
CA GLY A 38 -18.16 -9.52 24.06
C GLY A 38 -18.12 -10.88 23.33
N TRP A 39 -18.32 -10.93 22.01
CA TRP A 39 -18.10 -12.15 21.25
C TRP A 39 -16.66 -12.64 21.39
N ASN A 40 -16.50 -13.95 21.60
CA ASN A 40 -15.18 -14.55 21.77
C ASN A 40 -15.08 -15.85 20.96
N PRO A 41 -14.16 -15.96 20.00
CA PRO A 41 -14.01 -17.16 19.16
C PRO A 41 -13.53 -18.40 19.92
N SER A 42 -13.09 -18.24 21.17
CA SER A 42 -12.70 -19.37 22.03
C SER A 42 -13.87 -19.95 22.80
N ARG A 43 -15.05 -19.32 22.76
CA ARG A 43 -16.27 -19.79 23.39
C ARG A 43 -17.08 -20.63 22.41
N THR A 44 -17.94 -21.49 22.93
CA THR A 44 -18.92 -22.21 22.14
C THR A 44 -19.95 -21.26 21.52
N LEU A 45 -20.72 -21.76 20.55
CA LEU A 45 -21.80 -20.97 19.96
C LEU A 45 -22.85 -20.56 21.00
N ALA A 46 -23.20 -21.45 21.94
CA ALA A 46 -24.13 -21.15 23.02
C ALA A 46 -23.65 -20.03 23.95
N GLU A 47 -22.34 -20.01 24.29
CA GLU A 47 -21.76 -18.95 25.11
C GLU A 47 -21.65 -17.62 24.39
N ASN A 48 -21.71 -17.63 23.07
CA ASN A 48 -21.71 -16.42 22.22
C ASN A 48 -23.12 -16.03 21.72
N GLU A 49 -24.17 -16.70 22.15
CA GLU A 49 -25.53 -16.53 21.60
C GLU A 49 -26.00 -15.07 21.61
N SER A 50 -25.77 -14.36 22.72
CA SER A 50 -26.11 -12.94 22.81
C SER A 50 -25.31 -12.05 21.87
N ALA A 51 -24.05 -12.39 21.61
CA ALA A 51 -23.20 -11.67 20.69
C ALA A 51 -23.57 -12.00 19.23
N ILE A 52 -23.95 -13.25 18.94
CA ILE A 52 -24.37 -13.70 17.59
C ILE A 52 -25.70 -13.04 17.19
N THR A 53 -26.68 -13.00 18.09
CA THR A 53 -27.97 -12.30 17.84
C THR A 53 -27.76 -10.80 17.60
N GLY A 54 -26.71 -10.20 18.18
CA GLY A 54 -26.30 -8.80 17.91
C GLY A 54 -25.60 -8.60 16.56
N LEU A 55 -25.04 -9.65 15.93
CA LEU A 55 -24.33 -9.53 14.65
C LEU A 55 -25.23 -9.16 13.47
N GLU A 56 -26.52 -9.44 13.56
CA GLU A 56 -27.52 -9.03 12.56
C GLU A 56 -27.76 -7.50 12.59
N GLN A 57 -27.32 -6.81 13.64
CA GLN A 57 -27.40 -5.36 13.73
C GLN A 57 -26.20 -4.72 13.06
N SER A 58 -26.43 -3.76 12.19
CA SER A 58 -25.39 -2.95 11.55
C SER A 58 -24.42 -2.38 12.58
N GLY A 59 -23.12 -2.62 12.40
CA GLY A 59 -22.05 -2.08 13.24
C GLY A 59 -21.51 -3.00 14.34
N SER A 60 -21.94 -4.27 14.39
CA SER A 60 -21.40 -5.23 15.38
C SER A 60 -20.02 -5.78 14.99
N ILE A 61 -19.68 -5.78 13.72
CA ILE A 61 -18.37 -6.19 13.22
C ILE A 61 -17.62 -4.95 12.71
N GLU A 62 -16.40 -4.77 13.16
CA GLU A 62 -15.52 -3.72 12.72
C GLU A 62 -14.26 -4.33 12.09
N PHE A 63 -13.77 -3.69 11.03
CA PHE A 63 -12.55 -4.08 10.33
C PHE A 63 -11.47 -3.03 10.53
N LEU A 64 -10.25 -3.47 10.82
CA LEU A 64 -9.11 -2.57 10.91
C LEU A 64 -8.62 -2.20 9.53
N LEU A 65 -8.62 -0.93 9.24
CA LEU A 65 -8.05 -0.35 8.02
C LEU A 65 -6.88 0.55 8.36
N ILE A 66 -5.95 0.62 7.43
CA ILE A 66 -4.86 1.59 7.41
C ILE A 66 -5.11 2.61 6.31
N GLN A 67 -4.73 3.86 6.55
CA GLN A 67 -4.66 4.90 5.54
C GLN A 67 -3.20 5.10 5.15
N ARG A 68 -2.92 5.13 3.87
CA ARG A 68 -1.58 5.46 3.39
C ARG A 68 -1.18 6.87 3.85
N ARG A 69 0.11 7.09 4.10
CA ARG A 69 0.64 8.43 4.38
C ARG A 69 0.60 9.30 3.13
N ASP A 70 0.99 8.74 2.01
CA ASP A 70 0.98 9.39 0.70
C ASP A 70 0.21 8.52 -0.31
N SER A 71 -0.54 9.16 -1.22
CA SER A 71 -1.33 8.45 -2.22
C SER A 71 -0.46 7.64 -3.18
N LEU A 72 -1.03 6.56 -3.74
CA LEU A 72 -0.34 5.78 -4.78
C LEU A 72 0.04 6.65 -5.97
N GLY A 73 -0.84 7.56 -6.37
CA GLY A 73 -0.57 8.48 -7.48
C GLY A 73 0.65 9.36 -7.23
N PHE A 74 0.76 9.93 -6.04
CA PHE A 74 1.93 10.74 -5.65
C PHE A 74 3.21 9.91 -5.60
N VAL A 75 3.18 8.74 -4.95
CA VAL A 75 4.33 7.84 -4.85
C VAL A 75 4.82 7.39 -6.24
N GLU A 76 3.93 7.00 -7.14
CA GLU A 76 4.30 6.55 -8.49
C GLU A 76 4.89 7.71 -9.33
N MET A 77 4.33 8.91 -9.22
CA MET A 77 4.91 10.09 -9.86
C MET A 77 6.31 10.40 -9.33
N MET A 78 6.51 10.32 -8.01
CA MET A 78 7.82 10.55 -7.39
C MET A 78 8.84 9.44 -7.68
N ARG A 79 8.42 8.21 -7.99
CA ARG A 79 9.32 7.13 -8.46
C ARG A 79 9.89 7.37 -9.85
N GLY A 80 9.22 8.14 -10.67
CA GLY A 80 9.67 8.47 -12.02
C GLY A 80 9.75 7.27 -12.99
N LYS A 81 9.05 6.17 -12.70
CA LYS A 81 9.06 4.94 -13.53
C LYS A 81 8.03 4.99 -14.67
N TYR A 82 7.86 6.15 -15.28
CA TYR A 82 6.96 6.41 -16.40
C TYR A 82 7.68 7.09 -17.56
N SER A 83 7.09 7.04 -18.75
CA SER A 83 7.50 7.92 -19.83
C SER A 83 6.78 9.27 -19.69
N VAL A 84 7.50 10.38 -19.87
CA VAL A 84 6.91 11.72 -19.86
C VAL A 84 5.96 11.96 -21.04
N THR A 85 6.00 11.10 -22.06
CA THR A 85 5.10 11.09 -23.21
C THR A 85 3.86 10.21 -23.01
N ASP A 86 3.79 9.45 -21.95
CA ASP A 86 2.62 8.61 -21.64
C ASP A 86 1.57 9.44 -20.91
N TYR A 87 0.82 10.21 -21.67
CA TYR A 87 -0.23 11.10 -21.18
C TYR A 87 -1.25 10.37 -20.30
N ASN A 88 -1.76 9.24 -20.76
CA ASN A 88 -2.83 8.51 -20.06
C ASN A 88 -2.36 7.96 -18.71
N TYR A 89 -1.17 7.41 -18.66
CA TYR A 89 -0.58 6.94 -17.41
C TYR A 89 -0.40 8.09 -16.42
N ILE A 90 0.22 9.19 -16.86
CA ILE A 90 0.47 10.36 -16.02
C ILE A 90 -0.85 10.94 -15.48
N ILE A 91 -1.86 11.14 -16.33
CA ILE A 91 -3.18 11.61 -15.91
C ILE A 91 -3.81 10.69 -14.86
N THR A 92 -3.67 9.38 -15.00
CA THR A 92 -4.17 8.42 -14.01
C THR A 92 -3.51 8.62 -12.66
N GLN A 93 -2.18 8.81 -12.62
CA GLN A 93 -1.46 9.07 -11.36
C GLN A 93 -1.87 10.42 -10.75
N LEU A 94 -1.96 11.47 -11.56
CA LEU A 94 -2.37 12.81 -11.12
C LEU A 94 -3.80 12.83 -10.57
N LYS A 95 -4.72 12.04 -11.14
CA LYS A 95 -6.08 11.85 -10.61
C LYS A 95 -6.09 11.19 -9.24
N GLY A 96 -5.18 10.24 -9.01
CA GLY A 96 -5.04 9.52 -7.74
C GLY A 96 -4.45 10.37 -6.60
N MET A 97 -3.95 11.58 -6.87
CA MET A 97 -3.39 12.45 -5.85
C MET A 97 -4.46 13.18 -5.04
N THR A 98 -4.14 13.44 -3.78
CA THR A 98 -4.91 14.38 -2.95
C THR A 98 -4.70 15.82 -3.41
N LEU A 99 -5.60 16.72 -3.00
CA LEU A 99 -5.47 18.16 -3.28
C LEU A 99 -4.15 18.73 -2.72
N VAL A 100 -3.77 18.31 -1.51
CA VAL A 100 -2.52 18.73 -0.86
C VAL A 100 -1.30 18.26 -1.66
N GLU A 101 -1.31 17.03 -2.14
CA GLU A 101 -0.20 16.48 -2.94
C GLU A 101 -0.07 17.17 -4.30
N ARG A 102 -1.19 17.51 -4.95
CA ARG A 102 -1.19 18.29 -6.20
C ARG A 102 -0.51 19.64 -6.01
N GLU A 103 -0.84 20.35 -4.93
CA GLU A 103 -0.20 21.63 -4.62
C GLU A 103 1.29 21.46 -4.28
N ARG A 104 1.66 20.43 -3.50
CA ARG A 104 3.07 20.09 -3.23
C ARG A 104 3.84 19.82 -4.53
N VAL A 105 3.26 19.05 -5.44
CA VAL A 105 3.88 18.77 -6.77
C VAL A 105 4.07 20.05 -7.58
N LEU A 106 3.22 21.04 -7.46
CA LEU A 106 3.36 22.31 -8.19
C LEU A 106 4.38 23.26 -7.56
N THR A 107 4.54 23.25 -6.24
CA THR A 107 5.19 24.35 -5.51
C THR A 107 6.49 23.95 -4.81
N LEU A 108 6.60 22.73 -4.31
CA LEU A 108 7.76 22.34 -3.51
C LEU A 108 8.95 21.86 -4.36
N PRO A 109 10.19 22.14 -3.93
CA PRO A 109 11.39 21.60 -4.58
C PRO A 109 11.36 20.06 -4.62
N PHE A 110 11.80 19.46 -5.73
CA PHE A 110 11.84 18.00 -5.87
C PHE A 110 12.61 17.32 -4.72
N THR A 111 13.72 17.90 -4.30
CA THR A 111 14.53 17.32 -3.21
C THR A 111 13.77 17.22 -1.90
N GLN A 112 12.91 18.20 -1.61
CA GLN A 112 12.05 18.17 -0.43
C GLN A 112 11.02 17.05 -0.55
N LEU A 113 10.28 16.96 -1.66
CA LEU A 113 9.30 15.90 -1.91
C LEU A 113 9.92 14.51 -1.81
N TRP A 114 11.12 14.34 -2.37
CA TRP A 114 11.84 13.08 -2.33
C TRP A 114 12.24 12.70 -0.91
N ASN A 115 12.78 13.65 -0.16
CA ASN A 115 13.25 13.41 1.21
C ASN A 115 12.09 13.13 2.18
N GLU A 116 10.93 13.74 1.97
CA GLU A 116 9.72 13.45 2.75
C GLU A 116 9.22 12.02 2.53
N LEU A 117 9.33 11.49 1.30
CA LEU A 117 8.91 10.12 0.99
C LEU A 117 9.90 9.06 1.49
N TRP A 118 11.19 9.26 1.26
CA TRP A 118 12.20 8.21 1.45
C TRP A 118 13.28 8.54 2.49
N GLY A 119 13.23 9.72 3.12
CA GLY A 119 14.22 10.18 4.07
C GLY A 119 15.45 10.82 3.41
N VAL A 120 16.40 11.27 4.22
CA VAL A 120 17.58 12.02 3.76
C VAL A 120 18.77 11.11 3.45
N ASP A 121 18.89 9.97 4.14
CA ASP A 121 20.04 9.07 4.05
C ASP A 121 19.84 7.96 3.01
N HIS A 122 20.23 8.26 1.76
CA HIS A 122 20.29 7.25 0.69
C HIS A 122 21.74 7.10 0.21
N SER A 123 22.54 6.32 0.94
CA SER A 123 23.95 6.02 0.60
C SER A 123 24.12 5.11 -0.62
N HIS A 124 23.09 4.37 -1.03
CA HIS A 124 23.17 3.42 -2.15
C HIS A 124 23.13 4.10 -3.52
N SER A 125 24.05 3.71 -4.40
CA SER A 125 24.19 4.26 -5.75
C SER A 125 22.90 4.13 -6.60
N GLN A 126 22.15 3.07 -6.43
CA GLN A 126 20.90 2.83 -7.14
C GLN A 126 19.82 3.89 -6.79
N TYR A 127 19.67 4.23 -5.52
CA TYR A 127 18.74 5.28 -5.08
C TYR A 127 19.12 6.66 -5.64
N ARG A 128 20.41 6.96 -5.73
CA ARG A 128 20.87 8.24 -6.32
C ARG A 128 20.50 8.35 -7.80
N GLN A 129 20.63 7.25 -8.56
CA GLN A 129 20.28 7.24 -9.97
C GLN A 129 18.77 7.33 -10.19
N GLU A 130 17.99 6.62 -9.38
CA GLU A 130 16.50 6.71 -9.40
C GLU A 130 16.04 8.13 -9.04
N LYS A 131 16.62 8.74 -8.00
CA LYS A 131 16.34 10.12 -7.58
C LYS A 131 16.56 11.11 -8.70
N GLU A 132 17.71 11.04 -9.35
CA GLU A 132 18.06 11.97 -10.44
C GLU A 132 17.17 11.79 -11.66
N THR A 133 16.88 10.56 -12.04
CA THR A 133 15.96 10.25 -13.15
C THR A 133 14.57 10.78 -12.87
N SER A 134 14.06 10.59 -11.65
CA SER A 134 12.75 11.09 -11.24
C SER A 134 12.72 12.62 -11.22
N ARG A 135 13.78 13.24 -10.70
CA ARG A 135 13.92 14.70 -10.67
C ARG A 135 13.77 15.31 -12.08
N LEU A 136 14.59 14.81 -13.02
CA LEU A 136 14.57 15.29 -14.40
C LEU A 136 13.19 15.17 -15.04
N LYS A 137 12.48 14.06 -14.81
CA LYS A 137 11.14 13.87 -15.36
C LYS A 137 10.12 14.81 -14.75
N LEU A 138 10.12 14.99 -13.42
CA LEU A 138 9.17 15.89 -12.78
C LEU A 138 9.44 17.35 -13.19
N GLU A 139 10.70 17.76 -13.24
CA GLU A 139 11.06 19.11 -13.70
C GLU A 139 10.66 19.32 -15.17
N GLN A 140 10.89 18.33 -16.04
CA GLN A 140 10.42 18.38 -17.42
C GLN A 140 8.90 18.56 -17.50
N LEU A 141 8.12 17.84 -16.71
CA LEU A 141 6.67 17.99 -16.68
C LEU A 141 6.23 19.37 -16.15
N ARG A 142 6.95 19.92 -15.18
CA ARG A 142 6.68 21.27 -14.66
C ARG A 142 6.98 22.36 -15.67
N GLU A 143 8.08 22.25 -16.39
CA GLU A 143 8.54 23.26 -17.37
C GLU A 143 7.82 23.13 -18.71
N GLN A 144 7.69 21.90 -19.18
CA GLN A 144 7.20 21.64 -20.53
C GLN A 144 5.73 21.24 -20.56
N GLY A 145 5.15 20.83 -19.42
CA GLY A 145 3.77 20.34 -19.36
C GLY A 145 3.60 18.98 -20.03
N LEU A 146 2.36 18.64 -20.29
CA LEU A 146 1.90 17.40 -20.93
C LEU A 146 1.30 17.70 -22.30
N VAL A 147 1.49 16.80 -23.25
CA VAL A 147 0.85 16.85 -24.58
C VAL A 147 -0.25 15.80 -24.62
N ASN A 148 -1.49 16.20 -24.82
CA ASN A 148 -2.63 15.28 -24.90
C ASN A 148 -2.69 14.57 -26.25
N GLY A 149 -3.66 13.65 -26.41
CA GLY A 149 -3.85 12.87 -27.65
C GLY A 149 -4.19 13.70 -28.89
N GLU A 150 -4.58 14.97 -28.73
CA GLU A 150 -4.88 15.92 -29.80
C GLU A 150 -3.67 16.82 -30.15
N GLY A 151 -2.53 16.60 -29.51
CA GLY A 151 -1.33 17.40 -29.67
C GLY A 151 -1.35 18.75 -28.93
N VAL A 152 -2.32 18.96 -28.06
CA VAL A 152 -2.43 20.19 -27.27
C VAL A 152 -1.54 20.09 -26.04
N LYS A 153 -0.70 21.10 -25.84
CA LYS A 153 0.20 21.21 -24.70
C LYS A 153 -0.52 21.90 -23.53
N GLN A 154 -0.45 21.29 -22.36
CA GLN A 154 -1.04 21.77 -21.12
C GLN A 154 0.00 21.80 -20.00
N SER A 155 0.08 22.88 -19.24
CA SER A 155 0.88 22.91 -18.01
C SER A 155 0.28 21.97 -16.95
N LEU A 156 1.09 21.54 -15.98
CA LEU A 156 0.56 20.72 -14.85
C LEU A 156 -0.58 21.42 -14.10
N ARG A 157 -0.52 22.75 -13.98
CA ARG A 157 -1.59 23.55 -13.33
C ARG A 157 -2.90 23.49 -14.12
N GLU A 158 -2.84 23.63 -15.44
CA GLU A 158 -4.02 23.48 -16.31
C GLU A 158 -4.57 22.06 -16.25
N VAL A 159 -3.68 21.06 -16.28
CA VAL A 159 -4.09 19.65 -16.12
C VAL A 159 -4.83 19.46 -14.81
N PHE A 160 -4.28 19.88 -13.67
CA PHE A 160 -4.95 19.74 -12.38
C PHE A 160 -6.31 20.45 -12.33
N ALA A 161 -6.44 21.60 -12.97
CA ALA A 161 -7.72 22.32 -13.06
C ALA A 161 -8.79 21.53 -13.84
N THR A 162 -8.38 20.72 -14.82
CA THR A 162 -9.30 19.89 -15.62
C THR A 162 -9.65 18.54 -14.97
N LEU A 163 -8.83 18.06 -14.03
CA LEU A 163 -9.05 16.75 -13.38
C LEU A 163 -10.19 16.73 -12.36
N GLY A 164 -10.79 17.89 -12.08
CA GLY A 164 -11.80 18.03 -11.04
C GLY A 164 -11.24 17.97 -9.63
N PRO A 165 -12.10 17.88 -8.60
CA PRO A 165 -11.67 17.82 -7.23
C PRO A 165 -10.78 16.59 -7.02
N GLY A 166 -9.66 16.77 -6.30
CA GLY A 166 -8.81 15.67 -5.86
C GLY A 166 -9.44 14.93 -4.67
N TRP A 167 -8.78 13.89 -4.22
CA TRP A 167 -9.13 13.21 -2.99
C TRP A 167 -8.76 14.07 -1.78
N ASP A 168 -9.57 14.00 -0.72
CA ASP A 168 -9.26 14.71 0.53
C ASP A 168 -8.13 14.01 1.29
N THR A 169 -8.06 12.70 1.18
CA THR A 169 -7.09 11.85 1.88
C THR A 169 -6.54 10.76 0.96
N PRO A 170 -5.34 10.23 1.25
CA PRO A 170 -4.83 9.02 0.60
C PRO A 170 -5.73 7.80 0.84
N GLU A 171 -5.48 6.75 0.09
CA GLU A 171 -6.28 5.53 0.08
C GLU A 171 -6.26 4.80 1.42
N TRP A 172 -7.41 4.23 1.76
CA TRP A 172 -7.59 3.26 2.84
C TRP A 172 -7.53 1.83 2.30
N GLY A 173 -7.01 0.91 3.09
CA GLY A 173 -6.96 -0.51 2.74
C GLY A 173 -6.62 -1.40 3.90
N PHE A 174 -6.61 -2.71 3.65
CA PHE A 174 -6.13 -3.68 4.62
C PHE A 174 -4.60 -3.70 4.65
N PRO A 175 -3.99 -3.93 5.83
CA PRO A 175 -2.54 -4.05 5.96
C PRO A 175 -2.02 -5.22 5.14
N LYS A 176 -1.00 -4.97 4.30
CA LYS A 176 -0.40 -5.96 3.40
C LYS A 176 0.91 -5.46 2.79
N GLY A 177 1.79 -6.38 2.52
CA GLY A 177 2.97 -6.07 1.75
C GLY A 177 3.60 -7.27 1.05
N ARG A 178 4.77 -7.07 0.52
CA ARG A 178 5.47 -8.08 -0.26
C ARG A 178 6.31 -8.96 0.63
N ARG A 179 6.40 -10.22 0.23
CA ARG A 179 7.18 -11.21 0.92
C ARG A 179 8.68 -10.96 0.78
N ASP A 180 9.40 -11.17 1.86
CA ASP A 180 10.85 -11.28 1.85
C ASP A 180 11.32 -12.60 1.23
N PRO A 181 12.55 -12.69 0.71
CA PRO A 181 13.11 -13.96 0.25
C PRO A 181 13.06 -15.02 1.34
N TYR A 182 12.53 -16.21 0.99
CA TYR A 182 12.36 -17.36 1.88
C TYR A 182 11.30 -17.22 2.98
N GLU A 183 10.62 -16.10 3.07
CA GLU A 183 9.51 -15.90 3.99
C GLU A 183 8.27 -16.71 3.56
N SER A 184 7.52 -17.27 4.49
CA SER A 184 6.24 -17.92 4.20
C SER A 184 5.14 -16.87 3.98
N GLU A 185 4.07 -17.23 3.27
CA GLU A 185 2.91 -16.33 3.06
C GLU A 185 2.27 -15.89 4.39
N ARG A 186 2.21 -16.82 5.38
CA ARG A 186 1.69 -16.53 6.71
C ARG A 186 2.60 -15.55 7.48
N ALA A 187 3.90 -15.81 7.46
CA ALA A 187 4.87 -14.94 8.16
C ALA A 187 4.85 -13.52 7.57
N CYS A 188 4.81 -13.41 6.25
CA CYS A 188 4.67 -12.13 5.57
C CYS A 188 3.41 -11.39 6.02
N ALA A 189 2.24 -12.04 5.97
CA ALA A 189 0.99 -11.40 6.35
C ALA A 189 0.99 -10.88 7.80
N LEU A 190 1.59 -11.63 8.73
CA LEU A 190 1.68 -11.22 10.14
C LEU A 190 2.75 -10.17 10.39
N ARG A 191 3.88 -10.20 9.66
CA ARG A 191 4.88 -9.14 9.70
C ARG A 191 4.32 -7.82 9.19
N GLU A 192 3.67 -7.82 8.04
CA GLU A 192 3.05 -6.62 7.47
C GLU A 192 1.92 -6.08 8.39
N MET A 193 1.13 -6.95 9.01
CA MET A 193 0.17 -6.55 10.02
C MET A 193 0.86 -5.77 11.16
N TRP A 194 1.96 -6.29 11.68
CA TRP A 194 2.70 -5.62 12.74
C TRP A 194 3.35 -4.32 12.26
N GLU A 195 3.98 -4.32 11.09
CA GLU A 195 4.64 -3.14 10.52
C GLU A 195 3.67 -2.00 10.27
N GLU A 196 2.47 -2.29 9.74
CA GLU A 196 1.50 -1.28 9.34
C GLU A 196 0.45 -0.93 10.42
N THR A 197 0.28 -1.77 11.47
CA THR A 197 -0.76 -1.54 12.50
C THR A 197 -0.24 -1.58 13.94
N GLY A 198 0.96 -2.09 14.17
CA GLY A 198 1.49 -2.35 15.51
C GLY A 198 0.91 -3.59 16.20
N LEU A 199 -0.05 -4.29 15.58
CA LEU A 199 -0.61 -5.52 16.14
C LEU A 199 0.40 -6.67 16.08
N GLU A 200 0.74 -7.21 17.24
CA GLU A 200 1.59 -8.39 17.34
C GLU A 200 0.77 -9.69 17.21
N GLU A 201 1.39 -10.77 16.71
CA GLU A 201 0.74 -12.08 16.55
C GLU A 201 0.10 -12.58 17.85
N LYS A 202 0.72 -12.33 19.01
CA LYS A 202 0.17 -12.72 20.32
C LYS A 202 -1.19 -12.07 20.66
N ASN A 203 -1.51 -10.95 20.00
CA ASN A 203 -2.73 -10.16 20.25
C ASN A 203 -3.89 -10.53 19.32
N VAL A 204 -3.67 -11.46 18.40
CA VAL A 204 -4.65 -11.85 17.38
C VAL A 204 -4.85 -13.37 17.36
N LYS A 205 -6.00 -13.80 16.84
CA LYS A 205 -6.24 -15.20 16.50
C LYS A 205 -6.42 -15.34 15.00
N VAL A 206 -5.47 -16.02 14.36
CA VAL A 206 -5.58 -16.37 12.94
C VAL A 206 -6.66 -17.43 12.77
N VAL A 207 -7.56 -17.24 11.82
CA VAL A 207 -8.57 -18.24 11.45
C VAL A 207 -7.93 -19.21 10.47
N GLU A 208 -7.33 -20.30 11.01
CA GLU A 208 -6.46 -21.22 10.25
C GLU A 208 -7.20 -22.15 9.29
N ASN A 209 -8.50 -22.38 9.50
CA ASN A 209 -9.32 -23.29 8.68
C ASN A 209 -9.98 -22.60 7.47
N LEU A 210 -9.57 -21.39 7.14
CA LEU A 210 -10.02 -20.67 5.96
C LEU A 210 -8.86 -20.45 4.98
N GLU A 211 -9.12 -20.69 3.70
CA GLU A 211 -8.22 -20.26 2.65
C GLU A 211 -8.12 -18.73 2.60
N PRO A 212 -6.96 -18.17 2.27
CA PRO A 212 -6.81 -16.73 2.13
C PRO A 212 -7.78 -16.16 1.10
N ILE A 213 -8.42 -15.06 1.43
CA ILE A 213 -9.21 -14.29 0.46
C ILE A 213 -8.26 -13.67 -0.55
N GLN A 214 -8.56 -13.82 -1.83
CA GLN A 214 -7.71 -13.32 -2.92
C GLN A 214 -8.46 -12.33 -3.79
N GLU A 215 -7.79 -11.24 -4.12
CA GLU A 215 -8.19 -10.34 -5.20
C GLU A 215 -7.07 -10.25 -6.24
N SER A 216 -7.44 -10.22 -7.51
CA SER A 216 -6.49 -10.19 -8.61
C SER A 216 -6.93 -9.14 -9.63
N PHE A 217 -6.02 -8.25 -10.02
CA PHE A 217 -6.34 -7.12 -10.89
C PHE A 217 -5.12 -6.63 -11.66
N PHE A 218 -5.36 -5.87 -12.72
CA PHE A 218 -4.33 -5.13 -13.42
C PHE A 218 -4.27 -3.69 -12.90
N GLY A 219 -3.09 -3.26 -12.48
CA GLY A 219 -2.86 -1.88 -12.10
C GLY A 219 -2.88 -0.93 -13.32
N SER A 220 -2.88 0.37 -13.07
CA SER A 220 -2.78 1.40 -14.11
C SER A 220 -1.49 1.32 -14.94
N ASN A 221 -0.48 0.64 -14.42
CA ASN A 221 0.80 0.33 -15.07
C ASN A 221 0.78 -0.97 -15.88
N HIS A 222 -0.40 -1.56 -16.09
CA HIS A 222 -0.62 -2.83 -16.79
C HIS A 222 0.07 -4.04 -16.16
N ILE A 223 0.53 -3.93 -14.92
CA ILE A 223 1.10 -5.04 -14.17
C ILE A 223 -0.02 -5.80 -13.45
N HIS A 224 0.06 -7.13 -13.52
CA HIS A 224 -0.87 -8.02 -12.83
C HIS A 224 -0.48 -8.15 -11.36
N TYR A 225 -1.40 -7.83 -10.47
CA TYR A 225 -1.26 -7.91 -9.01
C TYR A 225 -2.21 -8.95 -8.43
N CYS A 226 -1.80 -9.51 -7.30
CA CYS A 226 -2.64 -10.37 -6.47
C CYS A 226 -2.46 -9.99 -5.01
N HIS A 227 -3.55 -9.77 -4.29
CA HIS A 227 -3.51 -9.60 -2.84
C HIS A 227 -4.14 -10.83 -2.19
N LYS A 228 -3.48 -11.38 -1.17
CA LYS A 228 -3.93 -12.53 -0.40
C LYS A 228 -4.05 -12.13 1.06
N TYR A 229 -5.24 -12.24 1.61
CA TYR A 229 -5.53 -11.85 2.98
C TYR A 229 -5.93 -13.05 3.84
N ARG A 230 -5.28 -13.18 5.00
CA ARG A 230 -5.71 -14.08 6.07
C ARG A 230 -6.69 -13.36 6.98
N ILE A 231 -7.69 -14.08 7.45
CA ILE A 231 -8.64 -13.54 8.41
C ILE A 231 -8.04 -13.67 9.81
N VAL A 232 -8.04 -12.56 10.56
CA VAL A 232 -7.58 -12.54 11.95
C VAL A 232 -8.62 -11.86 12.84
N TYR A 233 -8.90 -12.48 13.98
CA TYR A 233 -9.75 -11.91 15.03
C TYR A 233 -8.89 -11.16 16.03
N VAL A 234 -9.35 -9.96 16.42
CA VAL A 234 -8.73 -9.12 17.44
C VAL A 234 -9.74 -8.93 18.57
N GLN A 235 -9.32 -9.15 19.82
CA GLN A 235 -10.20 -8.89 20.96
C GLN A 235 -10.53 -7.40 21.07
N GLU A 236 -11.78 -7.08 21.43
CA GLU A 236 -12.26 -5.69 21.56
C GLU A 236 -11.42 -4.86 22.53
N SER A 237 -10.83 -5.48 23.56
CA SER A 237 -9.96 -4.83 24.55
C SER A 237 -8.59 -4.41 24.00
N ILE A 238 -8.19 -4.89 22.82
CA ILE A 238 -6.91 -4.51 22.20
C ILE A 238 -7.05 -3.14 21.57
N VAL A 239 -6.29 -2.20 22.10
CA VAL A 239 -6.23 -0.83 21.56
C VAL A 239 -5.19 -0.75 20.46
N VAL A 240 -5.64 -0.30 19.30
CA VAL A 240 -4.78 0.00 18.14
C VAL A 240 -4.81 1.51 17.95
N SER A 241 -3.65 2.17 18.04
CA SER A 241 -3.55 3.61 17.94
C SER A 241 -2.31 4.04 17.18
N PHE A 242 -2.46 5.05 16.33
CA PHE A 242 -1.34 5.66 15.62
C PHE A 242 -0.41 6.47 16.54
N GLU A 243 -0.86 6.86 17.73
CA GLU A 243 -0.03 7.57 18.73
C GLU A 243 1.19 6.74 19.14
N ASN A 244 1.03 5.42 19.21
CA ASN A 244 2.09 4.46 19.54
C ASN A 244 2.76 3.87 18.29
N ALA A 245 2.68 4.56 17.15
CA ALA A 245 3.20 4.07 15.89
C ALA A 245 4.69 3.74 15.96
N ASN A 246 5.05 2.55 15.47
CA ASN A 246 6.43 2.14 15.26
C ASN A 246 7.06 2.92 14.08
N GLU A 247 8.35 2.71 13.84
CA GLU A 247 9.06 3.42 12.77
C GLU A 247 8.54 3.07 11.37
N HIS A 248 8.13 1.82 11.13
CA HIS A 248 7.56 1.36 9.87
C HIS A 248 6.22 2.05 9.60
N MET A 249 5.31 2.06 10.60
CA MET A 249 4.04 2.78 10.50
C MET A 249 4.25 4.24 10.12
N ARG A 250 5.15 4.95 10.80
CA ARG A 250 5.39 6.38 10.55
C ARG A 250 5.89 6.68 9.13
N ARG A 251 6.51 5.71 8.48
CA ARG A 251 7.01 5.87 7.11
C ARG A 251 5.93 5.73 6.05
N GLU A 252 5.00 4.81 6.25
CA GLU A 252 4.07 4.37 5.20
C GLU A 252 2.61 4.69 5.51
N ILE A 253 2.27 4.81 6.79
CA ILE A 253 0.89 4.94 7.26
C ILE A 253 0.64 6.35 7.76
N GLY A 254 -0.46 6.96 7.34
CA GLY A 254 -0.93 8.27 7.78
C GLY A 254 -1.95 8.19 8.91
N ASN A 255 -2.77 7.15 8.91
CA ASN A 255 -3.77 6.91 9.93
C ASN A 255 -4.19 5.43 9.95
N LEU A 256 -4.89 5.02 11.00
CA LEU A 256 -5.53 3.72 11.08
C LEU A 256 -6.81 3.82 11.91
N GLY A 257 -7.75 2.92 11.67
CA GLY A 257 -9.04 2.92 12.37
C GLY A 257 -9.83 1.63 12.17
N TRP A 258 -10.73 1.43 13.12
CA TRP A 258 -11.72 0.37 13.10
C TRP A 258 -12.99 0.83 12.41
#